data_0ea4a5d55e8a572d72520e7e31764969
#
_entry.id   0ea4a5d55e8a572d72520e7e31764969
#
_cell.length_a   1.000
_cell.length_b   1.000
_cell.length_c   1.000
_cell.angle_alpha   90.00
_cell.angle_beta   90.00
_cell.angle_gamma   90.00
#
_symmetry.space_group_name_H-M   'P 1'
#
loop_
_entity.id
_entity.type
_entity.pdbx_description
1 polymer ?
#
loop_
_entity_poly.entity_id
_entity_poly.type
_entity_poly.pdbx_seq_one_letter_code
_entity_poly.pdbx_strand_id
1 'polypeptide(L)'
;MNTAYQSLCARLMMAGVPDARFDAVQLYKFVTGRDPRLDNGPTPDEASSLRVLGERRAAREPLQYLLGEWDFMDFTLKVGRGVLCPRADSEVVCEAAIELLKDAEAPVVYDLCAGTGCLGLGIARHLPGAAVTCVEKSAEAWPYLTANVAGTSVQAVQDDIFTYYNRLPSGGADLIISNPPYLTAEEMAHLMPETAREPAMALDGGADGLDFYRLLTAHYRDALRPGGWLVLEIGCAQAADVLALGAANGWVNGSCRKDYGSNDRVVLLQKPEKSC
;
A
#
# COMPACT_ATOMS: atom_id res chain seq x y z
N MET A 1 -24.81 18.43 23.33
CA MET A 1 -23.80 17.38 23.09
C MET A 1 -24.36 16.41 22.05
N ASN A 2 -23.65 16.09 20.98
CA ASN A 2 -24.15 15.26 19.88
C ASN A 2 -24.33 13.79 20.30
N THR A 3 -25.57 13.41 20.65
CA THR A 3 -25.91 12.08 21.18
C THR A 3 -25.71 10.97 20.15
N ALA A 4 -25.92 11.25 18.85
CA ALA A 4 -25.71 10.27 17.78
C ALA A 4 -24.22 9.89 17.66
N TYR A 5 -23.34 10.88 17.70
CA TYR A 5 -21.90 10.64 17.72
C TYR A 5 -21.44 9.84 18.94
N GLN A 6 -21.95 10.20 20.13
CA GLN A 6 -21.63 9.48 21.38
C GLN A 6 -22.09 8.02 21.31
N SER A 7 -23.32 7.78 20.81
CA SER A 7 -23.84 6.42 20.62
C SER A 7 -23.01 5.62 19.62
N LEU A 8 -22.55 6.24 18.53
CA LEU A 8 -21.66 5.61 17.56
C LEU A 8 -20.32 5.23 18.19
N CYS A 9 -19.67 6.16 18.91
CA CYS A 9 -18.43 5.87 19.63
C CYS A 9 -18.59 4.70 20.61
N ALA A 10 -19.65 4.72 21.43
CA ALA A 10 -19.90 3.67 22.40
C ALA A 10 -20.09 2.31 21.74
N ARG A 11 -20.84 2.25 20.64
CA ARG A 11 -21.04 1.02 19.85
C ARG A 11 -19.72 0.46 19.34
N LEU A 12 -18.89 1.29 18.71
CA LEU A 12 -17.60 0.85 18.16
C LEU A 12 -16.64 0.40 19.26
N MET A 13 -16.60 1.10 20.39
CA MET A 13 -15.82 0.68 21.56
C MET A 13 -16.28 -0.68 22.11
N MET A 14 -17.59 -0.89 22.27
CA MET A 14 -18.14 -2.18 22.72
C MET A 14 -17.85 -3.33 21.74
N ALA A 15 -17.73 -3.03 20.45
CA ALA A 15 -17.37 -4.00 19.43
C ALA A 15 -15.84 -4.25 19.33
N GLY A 16 -15.04 -3.65 20.21
CA GLY A 16 -13.58 -3.82 20.23
C GLY A 16 -12.86 -3.20 19.04
N VAL A 17 -13.43 -2.17 18.40
CA VAL A 17 -12.75 -1.41 17.34
C VAL A 17 -11.59 -0.63 17.96
N PRO A 18 -10.32 -0.81 17.51
CA PRO A 18 -9.15 -0.21 18.16
C PRO A 18 -9.24 1.31 18.28
N ASP A 19 -9.52 1.99 17.17
CA ASP A 19 -9.59 3.45 17.07
C ASP A 19 -11.04 3.97 16.99
N ALA A 20 -11.93 3.41 17.82
CA ALA A 20 -13.36 3.65 17.78
C ALA A 20 -13.78 5.13 17.71
N ARG A 21 -13.04 6.02 18.39
CA ARG A 21 -13.33 7.47 18.38
C ARG A 21 -12.96 8.12 17.05
N PHE A 22 -11.81 7.75 16.50
CA PHE A 22 -11.37 8.22 15.20
C PHE A 22 -12.37 7.75 14.13
N ASP A 23 -12.69 6.46 14.11
CA ASP A 23 -13.62 5.87 13.16
C ASP A 23 -15.01 6.53 13.23
N ALA A 24 -15.50 6.79 14.44
CA ALA A 24 -16.77 7.48 14.62
C ALA A 24 -16.76 8.91 14.06
N VAL A 25 -15.64 9.64 14.20
CA VAL A 25 -15.48 10.98 13.60
C VAL A 25 -15.49 10.88 12.07
N GLN A 26 -14.75 9.94 11.50
CA GLN A 26 -14.69 9.77 10.06
C GLN A 26 -16.04 9.38 9.45
N LEU A 27 -16.73 8.41 10.03
CA LEU A 27 -18.08 8.02 9.60
C LEU A 27 -19.08 9.16 9.74
N TYR A 28 -19.00 9.92 10.82
CA TYR A 28 -19.88 11.07 11.03
C TYR A 28 -19.64 12.15 9.95
N LYS A 29 -18.38 12.50 9.70
CA LYS A 29 -18.00 13.45 8.65
C LYS A 29 -18.41 12.98 7.26
N PHE A 30 -18.21 11.70 6.98
CA PHE A 30 -18.59 11.10 5.71
C PHE A 30 -20.10 11.26 5.40
N VAL A 31 -20.95 11.01 6.42
CA VAL A 31 -22.41 11.09 6.24
C VAL A 31 -22.92 12.51 6.24
N THR A 32 -22.37 13.38 7.09
CA THR A 32 -22.96 14.70 7.38
C THR A 32 -22.18 15.86 6.75
N GLY A 33 -20.93 15.66 6.35
CA GLY A 33 -20.01 16.73 5.98
C GLY A 33 -19.54 17.62 7.14
N ARG A 34 -19.93 17.31 8.39
CA ARG A 34 -19.72 18.16 9.57
C ARG A 34 -18.86 17.50 10.64
N ASP A 35 -18.15 18.32 11.43
CA ASP A 35 -17.39 17.80 12.58
C ASP A 35 -18.37 17.51 13.73
N PRO A 36 -18.43 16.26 14.26
CA PRO A 36 -19.36 15.90 15.31
C PRO A 36 -19.17 16.68 16.63
N ARG A 37 -18.00 17.27 16.84
CA ARG A 37 -17.67 18.07 18.03
C ARG A 37 -18.29 19.46 17.99
N LEU A 38 -18.61 19.97 16.80
CA LEU A 38 -19.16 21.29 16.53
C LEU A 38 -20.61 21.23 16.07
N ASP A 39 -21.15 20.02 15.81
CA ASP A 39 -22.49 19.82 15.28
C ASP A 39 -23.52 19.52 16.36
N ASN A 40 -24.72 20.04 16.19
CA ASN A 40 -25.86 19.81 17.10
C ASN A 40 -26.50 18.43 16.95
N GLY A 41 -26.25 17.76 15.84
CA GLY A 41 -26.71 16.40 15.57
C GLY A 41 -27.12 16.20 14.11
N PRO A 42 -27.21 14.93 13.66
CA PRO A 42 -27.61 14.58 12.30
C PRO A 42 -29.13 14.74 12.11
N THR A 43 -29.54 14.93 10.87
CA THR A 43 -30.92 14.77 10.45
C THR A 43 -31.39 13.32 10.62
N PRO A 44 -32.70 13.01 10.55
CA PRO A 44 -33.19 11.62 10.66
C PRO A 44 -32.59 10.67 9.59
N ASP A 45 -32.41 11.13 8.34
CA ASP A 45 -31.83 10.34 7.26
C ASP A 45 -30.33 10.10 7.47
N GLU A 46 -29.59 11.15 7.88
CA GLU A 46 -28.18 11.03 8.27
C GLU A 46 -28.00 10.09 9.45
N ALA A 47 -28.88 10.17 10.46
CA ALA A 47 -28.85 9.28 11.61
C ALA A 47 -29.09 7.81 11.22
N SER A 48 -29.99 7.56 10.26
CA SER A 48 -30.20 6.23 9.69
C SER A 48 -28.96 5.71 8.97
N SER A 49 -28.32 6.52 8.13
CA SER A 49 -27.10 6.19 7.42
C SER A 49 -25.94 5.90 8.40
N LEU A 50 -25.76 6.75 9.43
CA LEU A 50 -24.77 6.56 10.47
C LEU A 50 -24.98 5.24 11.24
N ARG A 51 -26.24 4.88 11.50
CA ARG A 51 -26.56 3.61 12.18
C ARG A 51 -26.11 2.41 11.33
N VAL A 52 -26.43 2.43 10.01
CA VAL A 52 -26.04 1.34 9.09
C VAL A 52 -24.53 1.20 8.98
N LEU A 53 -23.80 2.31 8.76
CA LEU A 53 -22.35 2.31 8.68
C LEU A 53 -21.72 1.91 10.03
N GLY A 54 -22.26 2.39 11.14
CA GLY A 54 -21.82 2.01 12.47
C GLY A 54 -22.02 0.53 12.78
N GLU A 55 -23.10 -0.11 12.31
CA GLU A 55 -23.31 -1.56 12.41
C GLU A 55 -22.29 -2.35 11.59
N ARG A 56 -22.03 -1.93 10.35
CA ARG A 56 -21.01 -2.53 9.50
C ARG A 56 -19.60 -2.40 10.10
N ARG A 57 -19.25 -1.22 10.62
CA ARG A 57 -17.96 -1.00 11.29
C ARG A 57 -17.83 -1.81 12.58
N ALA A 58 -18.89 -1.89 13.39
CA ALA A 58 -18.94 -2.73 14.58
C ALA A 58 -18.80 -4.23 14.24
N ALA A 59 -19.26 -4.65 13.05
CA ALA A 59 -19.00 -5.98 12.50
C ALA A 59 -17.58 -6.12 11.92
N ARG A 60 -16.67 -5.18 12.21
CA ARG A 60 -15.25 -5.15 11.85
C ARG A 60 -15.00 -5.05 10.32
N GLU A 61 -15.92 -4.44 9.57
CA GLU A 61 -15.63 -4.04 8.18
C GLU A 61 -14.62 -2.88 8.18
N PRO A 62 -13.55 -2.93 7.34
CA PRO A 62 -12.55 -1.86 7.31
C PRO A 62 -13.19 -0.50 7.12
N LEU A 63 -12.75 0.51 7.88
CA LEU A 63 -13.24 1.88 7.76
C LEU A 63 -13.09 2.39 6.33
N GLN A 64 -11.96 2.14 5.72
CA GLN A 64 -11.63 2.54 4.35
C GLN A 64 -12.66 2.01 3.33
N TYR A 65 -13.12 0.76 3.51
CA TYR A 65 -14.15 0.19 2.64
C TYR A 65 -15.52 0.83 2.81
N LEU A 66 -15.80 1.33 4.02
CA LEU A 66 -17.04 2.05 4.30
C LEU A 66 -17.05 3.46 3.70
N LEU A 67 -15.88 4.10 3.68
CA LEU A 67 -15.71 5.44 3.11
C LEU A 67 -15.57 5.41 1.59
N GLY A 68 -15.02 4.30 1.02
CA GLY A 68 -14.78 4.16 -0.41
C GLY A 68 -13.53 4.89 -0.92
N GLU A 69 -12.89 5.65 -0.05
CA GLU A 69 -11.67 6.41 -0.33
C GLU A 69 -10.77 6.47 0.90
N TRP A 70 -9.46 6.68 0.67
CA TRP A 70 -8.49 6.82 1.73
C TRP A 70 -7.32 7.69 1.31
N ASP A 71 -6.81 8.48 2.25
CA ASP A 71 -5.67 9.34 2.01
C ASP A 71 -4.35 8.57 2.07
N PHE A 72 -3.43 8.93 1.20
CA PHE A 72 -2.04 8.46 1.17
C PHE A 72 -1.14 9.64 0.81
N MET A 73 -0.15 9.94 1.64
CA MET A 73 0.66 11.16 1.51
C MET A 73 -0.24 12.42 1.41
N ASP A 74 -0.22 13.11 0.26
CA ASP A 74 -0.96 14.36 0.00
C ASP A 74 -2.15 14.18 -0.95
N PHE A 75 -2.60 12.94 -1.19
CA PHE A 75 -3.70 12.66 -2.12
C PHE A 75 -4.62 11.54 -1.65
N THR A 76 -5.82 11.52 -2.21
CA THR A 76 -6.86 10.55 -1.88
C THR A 76 -6.97 9.49 -2.97
N LEU A 77 -7.13 8.24 -2.57
CA LEU A 77 -7.27 7.05 -3.43
C LEU A 77 -8.64 6.42 -3.24
N LYS A 78 -9.21 5.91 -4.32
CA LYS A 78 -10.37 5.02 -4.26
C LYS A 78 -9.94 3.67 -3.73
N VAL A 79 -10.68 3.16 -2.76
CA VAL A 79 -10.45 1.86 -2.12
C VAL A 79 -11.77 1.14 -1.90
N GLY A 80 -11.72 -0.17 -1.67
CA GLY A 80 -12.90 -0.96 -1.36
C GLY A 80 -12.57 -2.45 -1.35
N ARG A 81 -13.61 -3.27 -1.32
CA ARG A 81 -13.43 -4.72 -1.32
C ARG A 81 -12.66 -5.18 -2.54
N GLY A 82 -11.69 -6.05 -2.33
CA GLY A 82 -10.88 -6.62 -3.41
C GLY A 82 -9.53 -5.94 -3.62
N VAL A 83 -9.22 -4.87 -2.86
CA VAL A 83 -7.90 -4.24 -2.88
C VAL A 83 -7.39 -4.01 -1.47
N LEU A 84 -6.08 -4.11 -1.26
CA LEU A 84 -5.42 -3.76 0.01
C LEU A 84 -5.58 -2.25 0.26
N CYS A 85 -6.00 -1.88 1.47
CA CYS A 85 -6.04 -0.47 1.87
C CYS A 85 -4.62 0.07 2.02
N PRO A 86 -4.30 1.25 1.45
CA PRO A 86 -3.00 1.90 1.67
C PRO A 86 -2.72 2.08 3.16
N ARG A 87 -1.48 1.82 3.56
CA ARG A 87 -1.01 1.97 4.94
C ARG A 87 -0.09 3.17 5.07
N ALA A 88 -0.13 3.85 6.21
CA ALA A 88 0.80 4.94 6.51
C ALA A 88 2.27 4.45 6.48
N ASP A 89 2.53 3.20 6.86
CA ASP A 89 3.87 2.62 6.81
C ASP A 89 4.43 2.55 5.38
N SER A 90 3.56 2.40 4.36
CA SER A 90 3.95 2.39 2.95
C SER A 90 4.37 3.78 2.44
N GLU A 91 4.04 4.86 3.13
CA GLU A 91 4.48 6.22 2.77
C GLU A 91 6.01 6.34 2.83
N VAL A 92 6.63 5.73 3.86
CA VAL A 92 8.10 5.70 4.00
C VAL A 92 8.78 4.96 2.84
N VAL A 93 8.11 3.96 2.26
CA VAL A 93 8.60 3.23 1.07
C VAL A 93 8.61 4.16 -0.15
N CYS A 94 7.53 4.90 -0.33
CA CYS A 94 7.40 5.89 -1.40
C CYS A 94 8.42 7.02 -1.25
N GLU A 95 8.58 7.58 -0.03
CA GLU A 95 9.57 8.61 0.27
C GLU A 95 11.01 8.16 -0.01
N ALA A 96 11.34 6.90 0.35
CA ALA A 96 12.65 6.33 0.05
C ALA A 96 12.92 6.28 -1.46
N ALA A 97 11.93 5.90 -2.26
CA ALA A 97 12.04 5.87 -3.72
C ALA A 97 12.20 7.28 -4.32
N ILE A 98 11.41 8.25 -3.84
CA ILE A 98 11.49 9.65 -4.27
C ILE A 98 12.89 10.23 -3.96
N GLU A 99 13.44 9.96 -2.77
CA GLU A 99 14.77 10.43 -2.39
C GLU A 99 15.87 9.86 -3.31
N LEU A 100 15.79 8.57 -3.65
CA LEU A 100 16.75 7.93 -4.54
C LEU A 100 16.70 8.48 -5.97
N LEU A 101 15.56 8.99 -6.41
CA LEU A 101 15.33 9.47 -7.77
C LEU A 101 15.33 11.01 -7.89
N LYS A 102 15.53 11.76 -6.81
CA LYS A 102 15.36 13.22 -6.77
C LYS A 102 16.19 14.00 -7.80
N ASP A 103 17.34 13.44 -8.20
CA ASP A 103 18.27 14.08 -9.15
C ASP A 103 18.12 13.51 -10.58
N ALA A 104 17.17 12.57 -10.81
CA ALA A 104 16.91 12.02 -12.13
C ALA A 104 15.87 12.87 -12.88
N GLU A 105 16.17 13.26 -14.13
CA GLU A 105 15.27 14.13 -14.91
C GLU A 105 13.98 13.43 -15.36
N ALA A 106 14.08 12.17 -15.80
CA ALA A 106 12.97 11.39 -16.34
C ALA A 106 13.10 9.90 -15.95
N PRO A 107 13.02 9.56 -14.66
CA PRO A 107 13.24 8.19 -14.21
C PRO A 107 12.12 7.25 -14.68
N VAL A 108 12.51 6.03 -15.08
CA VAL A 108 11.59 4.94 -15.42
C VAL A 108 11.37 4.08 -14.17
N VAL A 109 10.12 3.97 -13.74
CA VAL A 109 9.75 3.30 -12.49
C VAL A 109 8.68 2.23 -12.75
N TYR A 110 8.86 1.06 -12.15
CA TYR A 110 7.83 0.02 -12.08
C TYR A 110 7.38 -0.18 -10.63
N ASP A 111 6.07 -0.04 -10.40
CA ASP A 111 5.40 -0.38 -9.13
C ASP A 111 4.77 -1.75 -9.30
N LEU A 112 5.32 -2.76 -8.64
CA LEU A 112 4.91 -4.15 -8.75
C LEU A 112 4.03 -4.56 -7.56
N CYS A 113 2.98 -5.35 -7.80
CA CYS A 113 1.90 -5.60 -6.84
C CYS A 113 1.20 -4.31 -6.43
N ALA A 114 0.86 -3.47 -7.42
CA ALA A 114 0.50 -2.08 -7.21
C ALA A 114 -0.78 -1.84 -6.40
N GLY A 115 -1.71 -2.80 -6.35
CA GLY A 115 -2.96 -2.67 -5.61
C GLY A 115 -3.77 -1.46 -6.04
N THR A 116 -3.86 -0.46 -5.17
CA THR A 116 -4.50 0.84 -5.48
C THR A 116 -3.65 1.75 -6.36
N GLY A 117 -2.37 1.44 -6.55
CA GLY A 117 -1.38 2.30 -7.21
C GLY A 117 -0.77 3.37 -6.30
N CYS A 118 -0.90 3.25 -4.99
CA CYS A 118 -0.49 4.29 -4.05
C CYS A 118 1.00 4.65 -4.16
N LEU A 119 1.90 3.66 -4.31
CA LEU A 119 3.34 3.90 -4.43
C LEU A 119 3.67 4.57 -5.77
N GLY A 120 3.20 4.00 -6.89
CA GLY A 120 3.45 4.55 -8.21
C GLY A 120 2.89 5.95 -8.40
N LEU A 121 1.67 6.21 -7.91
CA LEU A 121 1.06 7.55 -7.94
C LEU A 121 1.80 8.53 -7.05
N GLY A 122 2.23 8.13 -5.85
CA GLY A 122 3.03 8.96 -4.96
C GLY A 122 4.33 9.41 -5.64
N ILE A 123 5.03 8.49 -6.30
CA ILE A 123 6.25 8.81 -7.07
C ILE A 123 5.93 9.79 -8.22
N ALA A 124 4.91 9.50 -9.05
CA ALA A 124 4.56 10.33 -10.20
C ALA A 124 4.15 11.76 -9.81
N ARG A 125 3.50 11.94 -8.65
CA ARG A 125 3.12 13.26 -8.14
C ARG A 125 4.31 14.09 -7.68
N HIS A 126 5.28 13.45 -7.01
CA HIS A 126 6.46 14.13 -6.48
C HIS A 126 7.60 14.27 -7.49
N LEU A 127 7.61 13.42 -8.52
CA LEU A 127 8.57 13.44 -9.63
C LEU A 127 7.81 13.52 -10.97
N PRO A 128 7.33 14.70 -11.39
CA PRO A 128 6.47 14.85 -12.56
C PRO A 128 7.10 14.37 -13.89
N GLY A 129 8.44 14.25 -13.94
CA GLY A 129 9.16 13.69 -15.08
C GLY A 129 9.21 12.17 -15.12
N ALA A 130 8.78 11.49 -14.06
CA ALA A 130 8.87 10.04 -13.98
C ALA A 130 7.89 9.33 -14.93
N ALA A 131 8.40 8.33 -15.65
CA ALA A 131 7.59 7.38 -16.41
C ALA A 131 7.26 6.18 -15.51
N VAL A 132 6.06 6.17 -14.92
CA VAL A 132 5.66 5.17 -13.94
C VAL A 132 4.69 4.16 -14.54
N THR A 133 4.95 2.88 -14.32
CA THR A 133 4.06 1.77 -14.68
C THR A 133 3.71 0.97 -13.43
N CYS A 134 2.42 0.89 -13.12
CA CYS A 134 1.86 0.07 -12.04
C CYS A 134 1.40 -1.29 -12.59
N VAL A 135 1.91 -2.37 -12.02
CA VAL A 135 1.59 -3.75 -12.43
C VAL A 135 0.79 -4.43 -11.33
N GLU A 136 -0.42 -4.88 -11.68
CA GLU A 136 -1.33 -5.54 -10.75
C GLU A 136 -1.95 -6.79 -11.40
N LYS A 137 -1.94 -7.90 -10.65
CA LYS A 137 -2.50 -9.17 -11.11
C LYS A 137 -3.99 -9.31 -10.82
N SER A 138 -4.45 -8.79 -9.69
CA SER A 138 -5.80 -8.99 -9.18
C SER A 138 -6.85 -8.33 -10.06
N ALA A 139 -7.78 -9.13 -10.57
CA ALA A 139 -8.97 -8.61 -11.27
C ALA A 139 -9.91 -7.82 -10.34
N GLU A 140 -9.87 -8.09 -9.02
CA GLU A 140 -10.66 -7.37 -8.03
C GLU A 140 -10.04 -6.00 -7.68
N ALA A 141 -8.70 -5.90 -7.64
CA ALA A 141 -7.99 -4.64 -7.40
C ALA A 141 -7.95 -3.76 -8.67
N TRP A 142 -8.01 -4.35 -9.85
CA TRP A 142 -7.89 -3.66 -11.13
C TRP A 142 -8.81 -2.45 -11.33
N PRO A 143 -10.11 -2.48 -10.96
CA PRO A 143 -10.98 -1.31 -11.06
C PRO A 143 -10.52 -0.12 -10.21
N TYR A 144 -9.92 -0.39 -9.04
CA TYR A 144 -9.39 0.67 -8.17
C TYR A 144 -8.12 1.28 -8.77
N LEU A 145 -7.18 0.44 -9.20
CA LEU A 145 -5.95 0.93 -9.86
C LEU A 145 -6.29 1.81 -11.05
N THR A 146 -7.12 1.32 -11.99
CA THR A 146 -7.48 2.08 -13.19
C THR A 146 -8.23 3.37 -12.88
N ALA A 147 -9.10 3.37 -11.86
CA ALA A 147 -9.80 4.58 -11.43
C ALA A 147 -8.87 5.60 -10.77
N ASN A 148 -7.84 5.14 -10.05
CA ASN A 148 -6.89 6.02 -9.36
C ASN A 148 -5.86 6.63 -10.32
N VAL A 149 -5.40 5.88 -11.33
CA VAL A 149 -4.46 6.42 -12.32
C VAL A 149 -5.14 7.24 -13.43
N ALA A 150 -6.46 7.21 -13.51
CA ALA A 150 -7.21 7.93 -14.55
C ALA A 150 -6.89 9.44 -14.53
N GLY A 151 -6.52 9.98 -15.70
CA GLY A 151 -6.16 11.39 -15.85
C GLY A 151 -4.75 11.75 -15.38
N THR A 152 -3.92 10.76 -15.00
CA THR A 152 -2.51 10.94 -14.67
C THR A 152 -1.61 10.43 -15.80
N SER A 153 -0.28 10.58 -15.66
CA SER A 153 0.72 10.00 -16.57
C SER A 153 1.06 8.54 -16.25
N VAL A 154 0.54 7.99 -15.14
CA VAL A 154 0.84 6.63 -14.68
C VAL A 154 0.14 5.60 -15.57
N GLN A 155 0.90 4.62 -16.04
CA GLN A 155 0.36 3.49 -16.78
C GLN A 155 -0.06 2.37 -15.85
N ALA A 156 -1.19 1.72 -16.11
CA ALA A 156 -1.62 0.50 -15.43
C ALA A 156 -1.50 -0.69 -16.37
N VAL A 157 -0.91 -1.79 -15.88
CA VAL A 157 -0.76 -3.06 -16.60
C VAL A 157 -1.33 -4.18 -15.74
N GLN A 158 -2.30 -4.93 -16.27
CA GLN A 158 -2.81 -6.12 -15.60
C GLN A 158 -1.97 -7.33 -15.97
N ASP A 159 -1.09 -7.76 -15.07
CA ASP A 159 -0.18 -8.88 -15.32
C ASP A 159 0.32 -9.50 -14.00
N ASP A 160 0.87 -10.72 -14.12
CA ASP A 160 1.48 -11.44 -13.01
C ASP A 160 2.99 -11.19 -12.95
N ILE A 161 3.47 -10.66 -11.84
CA ILE A 161 4.90 -10.40 -11.64
C ILE A 161 5.75 -11.68 -11.70
N PHE A 162 5.18 -12.86 -11.52
CA PHE A 162 5.88 -14.14 -11.69
C PHE A 162 6.28 -14.43 -13.15
N THR A 163 5.72 -13.69 -14.10
CA THR A 163 6.05 -13.80 -15.53
C THR A 163 6.40 -12.47 -16.18
N TYR A 164 5.98 -11.35 -15.59
CA TYR A 164 6.11 -10.01 -16.17
C TYR A 164 7.55 -9.57 -16.40
N TYR A 165 8.50 -10.02 -15.56
CA TYR A 165 9.93 -9.72 -15.74
C TYR A 165 10.46 -10.11 -17.13
N ASN A 166 9.88 -11.12 -17.79
CA ASN A 166 10.26 -11.52 -19.15
C ASN A 166 9.88 -10.50 -20.23
N ARG A 167 9.04 -9.53 -19.91
CA ARG A 167 8.57 -8.48 -20.83
C ARG A 167 9.32 -7.16 -20.65
N LEU A 168 10.06 -7.03 -19.56
CA LEU A 168 10.81 -5.81 -19.26
C LEU A 168 12.07 -5.72 -20.11
N PRO A 169 12.37 -4.52 -20.67
CA PRO A 169 13.62 -4.29 -21.35
C PRO A 169 14.79 -4.38 -20.36
N SER A 170 15.87 -5.06 -20.76
CA SER A 170 17.08 -5.10 -19.94
C SER A 170 17.69 -3.70 -19.80
N GLY A 171 17.96 -3.30 -18.54
CA GLY A 171 18.58 -2.02 -18.23
C GLY A 171 17.69 -0.79 -18.50
N GLY A 172 16.39 -0.98 -18.64
CA GLY A 172 15.45 0.10 -18.96
C GLY A 172 14.89 0.87 -17.76
N ALA A 173 14.97 0.32 -16.56
CA ALA A 173 14.39 0.93 -15.36
C ALA A 173 15.44 1.58 -14.44
N ASP A 174 15.09 2.70 -13.86
CA ASP A 174 15.86 3.38 -12.80
C ASP A 174 15.55 2.80 -11.43
N LEU A 175 14.27 2.46 -11.20
CA LEU A 175 13.79 1.95 -9.93
C LEU A 175 12.62 0.97 -10.14
N ILE A 176 12.64 -0.07 -9.33
CA ILE A 176 11.50 -0.98 -9.14
C ILE A 176 11.09 -0.87 -7.67
N ILE A 177 9.80 -0.62 -7.43
CA ILE A 177 9.22 -0.54 -6.09
C ILE A 177 8.13 -1.61 -5.94
N SER A 178 7.99 -2.17 -4.75
CA SER A 178 6.90 -3.10 -4.46
C SER A 178 6.54 -3.11 -2.98
N ASN A 179 5.26 -3.18 -2.70
CA ASN A 179 4.72 -3.69 -1.44
C ASN A 179 4.11 -5.07 -1.73
N PRO A 180 4.92 -6.13 -1.77
CA PRO A 180 4.44 -7.46 -2.12
C PRO A 180 3.75 -8.13 -0.93
N PRO A 181 2.93 -9.17 -1.13
CA PRO A 181 2.46 -10.01 -0.05
C PRO A 181 3.64 -10.62 0.73
N TYR A 182 3.60 -10.51 2.06
CA TYR A 182 4.73 -10.90 2.90
C TYR A 182 4.35 -11.62 4.21
N LEU A 183 3.06 -11.83 4.46
CA LEU A 183 2.65 -12.54 5.67
C LEU A 183 2.94 -14.05 5.52
N THR A 184 3.41 -14.62 6.62
CA THR A 184 3.63 -16.06 6.73
C THR A 184 2.28 -16.79 6.86
N ALA A 185 2.29 -18.11 6.62
CA ALA A 185 1.10 -18.94 6.81
C ALA A 185 0.58 -18.89 8.26
N GLU A 186 1.46 -18.72 9.25
CA GLU A 186 1.10 -18.57 10.66
C GLU A 186 0.40 -17.22 10.91
N GLU A 187 0.94 -16.12 10.38
CA GLU A 187 0.32 -14.79 10.50
C GLU A 187 -1.03 -14.72 9.79
N MET A 188 -1.16 -15.37 8.62
CA MET A 188 -2.43 -15.49 7.91
C MET A 188 -3.53 -16.17 8.74
N ALA A 189 -3.17 -17.09 9.63
CA ALA A 189 -4.11 -17.77 10.53
C ALA A 189 -4.56 -16.87 11.70
N HIS A 190 -3.87 -15.75 11.97
CA HIS A 190 -4.09 -14.90 13.14
C HIS A 190 -4.35 -13.42 12.78
N LEU A 191 -4.89 -13.16 11.59
CA LEU A 191 -5.18 -11.80 11.13
C LEU A 191 -6.17 -11.07 12.04
N MET A 192 -5.97 -9.77 12.19
CA MET A 192 -7.01 -8.91 12.76
C MET A 192 -8.29 -8.99 11.93
N PRO A 193 -9.47 -8.86 12.57
CA PRO A 193 -10.75 -9.03 11.85
C PRO A 193 -10.94 -8.12 10.64
N GLU A 194 -10.38 -6.91 10.65
CA GLU A 194 -10.38 -6.00 9.51
C GLU A 194 -9.50 -6.53 8.37
N THR A 195 -8.27 -6.90 8.69
CA THR A 195 -7.28 -7.42 7.72
C THR A 195 -7.76 -8.74 7.10
N ALA A 196 -8.46 -9.58 7.87
CA ALA A 196 -9.09 -10.82 7.35
C ALA A 196 -10.19 -10.58 6.30
N ARG A 197 -10.65 -9.33 6.13
CA ARG A 197 -11.61 -8.94 5.08
C ARG A 197 -10.94 -8.36 3.84
N GLU A 198 -9.65 -8.13 3.89
CA GLU A 198 -8.85 -7.73 2.74
C GLU A 198 -8.48 -8.96 1.89
N PRO A 199 -8.08 -8.78 0.63
CA PRO A 199 -7.79 -9.91 -0.24
C PRO A 199 -6.62 -10.75 0.29
N ALA A 200 -6.81 -12.04 0.49
CA ALA A 200 -5.73 -12.93 0.93
C ALA A 200 -4.53 -12.91 -0.04
N MET A 201 -4.78 -12.74 -1.35
CA MET A 201 -3.75 -12.61 -2.38
C MET A 201 -2.81 -11.42 -2.13
N ALA A 202 -3.29 -10.35 -1.50
CA ALA A 202 -2.49 -9.16 -1.21
C ALA A 202 -1.69 -9.29 0.10
N LEU A 203 -1.89 -10.37 0.86
CA LEU A 203 -1.31 -10.59 2.18
C LEU A 203 -0.37 -11.80 2.22
N ASP A 204 -0.75 -12.90 1.58
CA ASP A 204 -0.09 -14.20 1.67
C ASP A 204 1.25 -14.22 0.91
N GLY A 205 2.35 -14.19 1.65
CA GLY A 205 3.73 -14.27 1.16
C GLY A 205 4.29 -15.69 1.05
N GLY A 206 3.45 -16.70 1.25
CA GLY A 206 3.87 -18.10 1.27
C GLY A 206 4.22 -18.61 2.67
N ALA A 207 4.83 -19.80 2.74
CA ALA A 207 5.05 -20.50 4.00
C ALA A 207 5.86 -19.68 5.03
N ASP A 208 6.88 -18.97 4.57
CA ASP A 208 7.78 -18.14 5.38
C ASP A 208 7.70 -16.64 5.04
N GLY A 209 6.73 -16.22 4.22
CA GLY A 209 6.52 -14.83 3.83
C GLY A 209 7.56 -14.27 2.84
N LEU A 210 8.39 -15.12 2.23
CA LEU A 210 9.52 -14.67 1.42
C LEU A 210 9.40 -14.99 -0.08
N ASP A 211 8.30 -15.58 -0.55
CA ASP A 211 8.19 -16.06 -1.93
C ASP A 211 8.33 -14.93 -2.95
N PHE A 212 7.72 -13.79 -2.69
CA PHE A 212 7.83 -12.62 -3.56
C PHE A 212 9.23 -12.00 -3.54
N TYR A 213 9.88 -11.96 -2.40
CA TYR A 213 11.26 -11.44 -2.30
C TYR A 213 12.27 -12.33 -3.03
N ARG A 214 12.10 -13.66 -2.99
CA ARG A 214 12.90 -14.59 -3.79
C ARG A 214 12.75 -14.31 -5.27
N LEU A 215 11.50 -14.13 -5.74
CA LEU A 215 11.21 -13.77 -7.12
C LEU A 215 11.83 -12.43 -7.51
N LEU A 216 11.55 -11.37 -6.73
CA LEU A 216 11.96 -10.02 -7.06
C LEU A 216 13.48 -9.88 -7.09
N THR A 217 14.18 -10.46 -6.11
CA THR A 217 15.65 -10.39 -6.06
C THR A 217 16.32 -11.23 -7.13
N ALA A 218 15.74 -12.36 -7.55
CA ALA A 218 16.34 -13.24 -8.54
C ALA A 218 16.10 -12.78 -10.00
N HIS A 219 14.93 -12.23 -10.30
CA HIS A 219 14.51 -12.07 -11.70
C HIS A 219 14.39 -10.61 -12.17
N TYR A 220 14.26 -9.62 -11.27
CA TYR A 220 14.01 -8.24 -11.65
C TYR A 220 15.27 -7.38 -11.78
N ARG A 221 16.44 -7.90 -11.36
CA ARG A 221 17.69 -7.16 -11.44
C ARG A 221 18.06 -6.75 -12.87
N ASP A 222 17.80 -7.60 -13.85
CA ASP A 222 18.20 -7.35 -15.23
C ASP A 222 17.39 -6.21 -15.88
N ALA A 223 16.18 -5.98 -15.43
CA ALA A 223 15.35 -4.86 -15.89
C ALA A 223 15.91 -3.49 -15.46
N LEU A 224 16.63 -3.42 -14.35
CA LEU A 224 17.23 -2.18 -13.89
C LEU A 224 18.50 -1.83 -14.68
N ARG A 225 18.75 -0.53 -14.87
CA ARG A 225 20.04 -0.03 -15.33
C ARG A 225 21.14 -0.29 -14.28
N PRO A 226 22.43 -0.28 -14.65
CA PRO A 226 23.51 -0.25 -13.65
C PRO A 226 23.30 0.93 -12.66
N GLY A 227 23.48 0.67 -11.37
CA GLY A 227 23.20 1.63 -10.32
C GLY A 227 21.70 1.83 -9.97
N GLY A 228 20.77 1.19 -10.68
CA GLY A 228 19.33 1.25 -10.39
C GLY A 228 18.95 0.52 -9.11
N TRP A 229 17.75 0.79 -8.61
CA TRP A 229 17.32 0.37 -7.28
C TRP A 229 16.09 -0.54 -7.28
N LEU A 230 16.10 -1.52 -6.39
CA LEU A 230 14.93 -2.28 -5.96
C LEU A 230 14.56 -1.84 -4.54
N VAL A 231 13.35 -1.32 -4.38
CA VAL A 231 12.79 -0.79 -3.11
C VAL A 231 11.63 -1.67 -2.70
N LEU A 232 11.71 -2.29 -1.53
CA LEU A 232 10.75 -3.28 -1.07
C LEU A 232 10.17 -2.91 0.29
N GLU A 233 8.84 -2.88 0.41
CA GLU A 233 8.22 -2.96 1.72
C GLU A 233 8.42 -4.35 2.29
N ILE A 234 8.64 -4.44 3.62
CA ILE A 234 8.84 -5.71 4.32
C ILE A 234 8.03 -5.75 5.62
N GLY A 235 7.74 -6.95 6.09
CA GLY A 235 7.35 -7.17 7.48
C GLY A 235 8.50 -6.83 8.43
N CYS A 236 8.17 -6.34 9.63
CA CYS A 236 9.14 -5.78 10.58
C CYS A 236 10.25 -6.75 11.06
N ALA A 237 10.08 -8.04 10.85
CA ALA A 237 11.07 -9.07 11.22
C ALA A 237 11.86 -9.64 10.02
N GLN A 238 11.60 -9.17 8.78
CA GLN A 238 12.11 -9.80 7.54
C GLN A 238 13.37 -9.14 6.97
N ALA A 239 13.86 -8.04 7.55
CA ALA A 239 14.96 -7.26 6.98
C ALA A 239 16.21 -8.10 6.71
N ALA A 240 16.63 -8.93 7.68
CA ALA A 240 17.83 -9.74 7.55
C ALA A 240 17.73 -10.77 6.41
N ASP A 241 16.57 -11.42 6.29
CA ASP A 241 16.33 -12.45 5.27
C ASP A 241 16.28 -11.84 3.87
N VAL A 242 15.57 -10.71 3.70
CA VAL A 242 15.47 -10.02 2.41
C VAL A 242 16.80 -9.45 1.96
N LEU A 243 17.61 -8.90 2.88
CA LEU A 243 18.98 -8.45 2.59
C LEU A 243 19.89 -9.64 2.20
N ALA A 244 19.75 -10.79 2.87
CA ALA A 244 20.51 -12.01 2.53
C ALA A 244 20.13 -12.54 1.14
N LEU A 245 18.83 -12.54 0.78
CA LEU A 245 18.35 -12.87 -0.57
C LEU A 245 18.94 -11.92 -1.62
N GLY A 246 18.96 -10.61 -1.32
CA GLY A 246 19.60 -9.62 -2.17
C GLY A 246 21.08 -9.92 -2.41
N ALA A 247 21.85 -10.12 -1.34
CA ALA A 247 23.28 -10.42 -1.42
C ALA A 247 23.55 -11.70 -2.22
N ALA A 248 22.78 -12.76 -1.99
CA ALA A 248 22.89 -14.04 -2.73
C ALA A 248 22.61 -13.87 -4.24
N ASN A 249 21.76 -12.93 -4.63
CA ASN A 249 21.43 -12.63 -6.02
C ASN A 249 22.30 -11.50 -6.63
N GLY A 250 23.40 -11.11 -5.95
CA GLY A 250 24.40 -10.18 -6.46
C GLY A 250 23.97 -8.70 -6.45
N TRP A 251 23.04 -8.33 -5.55
CA TRP A 251 22.76 -6.94 -5.24
C TRP A 251 23.83 -6.37 -4.31
N VAL A 252 24.03 -5.07 -4.37
CA VAL A 252 25.00 -4.33 -3.54
C VAL A 252 24.30 -3.22 -2.75
N ASN A 253 25.02 -2.59 -1.82
CA ASN A 253 24.54 -1.47 -1.02
C ASN A 253 23.19 -1.73 -0.34
N GLY A 254 22.95 -2.99 0.07
CA GLY A 254 21.74 -3.39 0.77
C GLY A 254 21.60 -2.64 2.10
N SER A 255 20.46 -2.02 2.35
CA SER A 255 20.17 -1.33 3.60
C SER A 255 18.69 -1.46 3.97
N CYS A 256 18.38 -1.22 5.24
CA CYS A 256 17.02 -1.20 5.73
C CYS A 256 16.71 0.16 6.36
N ARG A 257 15.50 0.70 6.06
CA ARG A 257 14.96 1.90 6.72
C ARG A 257 13.76 1.53 7.59
N LYS A 258 13.56 2.31 8.63
CA LYS A 258 12.46 2.15 9.58
C LYS A 258 11.26 3.02 9.19
N ASP A 259 10.06 2.54 9.55
CA ASP A 259 8.85 3.34 9.53
C ASP A 259 8.82 4.37 10.68
N TYR A 260 7.78 5.21 10.73
CA TYR A 260 7.58 6.19 11.80
C TYR A 260 7.38 5.57 13.18
N GLY A 261 7.00 4.28 13.25
CA GLY A 261 6.91 3.48 14.46
C GLY A 261 8.24 2.84 14.91
N SER A 262 9.34 3.12 14.18
CA SER A 262 10.68 2.55 14.41
C SER A 262 10.80 1.05 14.13
N ASN A 263 9.87 0.48 13.35
CA ASN A 263 9.98 -0.89 12.85
C ASN A 263 10.72 -0.93 11.52
N ASP A 264 11.46 -1.99 11.25
CA ASP A 264 12.05 -2.22 9.94
C ASP A 264 10.93 -2.31 8.90
N ARG A 265 11.03 -1.52 7.81
CA ARG A 265 9.93 -1.40 6.84
C ARG A 265 10.36 -1.38 5.39
N VAL A 266 11.52 -0.83 5.07
CA VAL A 266 11.95 -0.65 3.69
C VAL A 266 13.31 -1.28 3.49
N VAL A 267 13.41 -2.25 2.59
CA VAL A 267 14.71 -2.76 2.12
C VAL A 267 15.05 -2.11 0.79
N LEU A 268 16.26 -1.57 0.70
CA LEU A 268 16.86 -0.98 -0.48
C LEU A 268 17.98 -1.89 -0.98
N LEU A 269 17.93 -2.26 -2.25
CA LEU A 269 18.95 -3.08 -2.92
C LEU A 269 19.38 -2.39 -4.21
N GLN A 270 20.68 -2.23 -4.45
CA GLN A 270 21.19 -1.57 -5.64
C GLN A 270 21.78 -2.58 -6.62
N LYS A 271 21.45 -2.44 -7.90
CA LYS A 271 22.15 -3.16 -8.96
C LYS A 271 23.58 -2.63 -9.06
N PRO A 272 24.62 -3.48 -9.13
CA PRO A 272 26.00 -3.03 -9.30
C PRO A 272 26.16 -2.06 -10.48
N GLU A 273 26.98 -1.04 -10.29
CA GLU A 273 27.52 -0.25 -11.42
C GLU A 273 28.28 -1.19 -12.34
N LYS A 274 28.33 -0.91 -13.65
CA LYS A 274 29.19 -1.67 -14.55
C LYS A 274 30.63 -1.43 -14.06
N SER A 275 31.35 -2.52 -13.80
CA SER A 275 32.82 -2.42 -13.64
C SER A 275 33.38 -1.81 -14.93
N CYS A 276 34.07 -0.68 -14.80
CA CYS A 276 34.84 -0.10 -15.91
C CYS A 276 35.91 -1.06 -16.38
#